data_2a942e0a58d28096777c8642011389a4
#
_entry.id   2a942e0a58d28096777c8642011389a4
#
_cell.length_a   1.000
_cell.length_b   1.000
_cell.length_c   1.000
_cell.angle_alpha   90.00
_cell.angle_beta   90.00
_cell.angle_gamma   90.00
#
_symmetry.space_group_name_H-M   'P 1'
#
loop_
_entity.id
_entity.type
_entity.pdbx_description
1 polymer ?
#
loop_
_entity_poly.entity_id
_entity_poly.type
_entity_poly.pdbx_seq_one_letter_code
_entity_poly.pdbx_strand_id
1 'polypeptide(L)'
;ENGCDTFDCVLASRIARTSAVYTMEGRFNLSNSRFKRDFTPIDDECDCYTCTHYTRAYMHHVFRGKEIISATLATIHNERFIVRLVDQMRQALLDGNFADMKADFLGRYTHRSGQARD
;
A
#
# COMPACT_ATOMS: atom_id res chain seq x y z
N GLU A 1 13.02 5.53 -15.04
CA GLU A 1 13.53 5.20 -16.38
C GLU A 1 13.43 6.39 -17.34
N ASN A 2 12.45 7.26 -17.15
CA ASN A 2 12.17 8.34 -18.09
C ASN A 2 12.70 9.71 -17.64
N GLY A 3 13.46 9.76 -16.55
CA GLY A 3 14.09 10.98 -16.06
C GLY A 3 13.19 11.96 -15.33
N CYS A 4 11.99 11.54 -14.91
CA CYS A 4 11.11 12.41 -14.14
C CYS A 4 11.58 12.49 -12.69
N ASP A 5 11.65 13.71 -12.15
CA ASP A 5 12.08 13.94 -10.75
C ASP A 5 10.90 14.13 -9.79
N THR A 6 9.80 14.69 -10.28
CA THR A 6 8.62 14.95 -9.46
C THR A 6 7.37 14.37 -10.11
N PHE A 7 6.41 13.98 -9.26
CA PHE A 7 5.20 13.29 -9.70
C PHE A 7 3.99 13.86 -8.98
N ASP A 8 2.85 13.85 -9.67
CA ASP A 8 1.56 14.19 -9.08
C ASP A 8 0.61 13.02 -9.30
N CYS A 9 -0.03 12.55 -8.22
CA CYS A 9 -0.91 11.38 -8.33
C CYS A 9 -2.02 11.44 -7.28
N VAL A 10 -3.27 11.32 -7.73
CA VAL A 10 -4.43 11.28 -6.84
C VAL A 10 -4.97 9.87 -6.63
N LEU A 11 -4.44 8.89 -7.34
CA LEU A 11 -4.95 7.51 -7.30
C LEU A 11 -4.89 6.90 -5.91
N ALA A 12 -3.80 7.13 -5.18
CA ALA A 12 -3.62 6.56 -3.84
C ALA A 12 -4.72 6.98 -2.88
N SER A 13 -5.10 8.27 -2.89
CA SER A 13 -6.19 8.78 -2.06
C SER A 13 -7.54 8.28 -2.55
N ARG A 14 -7.72 8.24 -3.87
CA ARG A 14 -8.99 7.84 -4.47
C ARG A 14 -9.34 6.39 -4.14
N ILE A 15 -8.40 5.47 -4.30
CA ILE A 15 -8.67 4.05 -4.03
C ILE A 15 -8.82 3.76 -2.54
N ALA A 16 -8.21 4.58 -1.67
CA ALA A 16 -8.35 4.41 -0.23
C ALA A 16 -9.81 4.53 0.21
N ARG A 17 -10.60 5.36 -0.45
CA ARG A 17 -12.01 5.53 -0.14
C ARG A 17 -12.84 4.29 -0.44
N THR A 18 -12.34 3.40 -1.29
CA THR A 18 -13.02 2.15 -1.65
C THR A 18 -12.44 0.96 -0.91
N SER A 19 -11.73 1.19 0.20
CA SER A 19 -11.09 0.20 1.05
C SER A 19 -9.89 -0.51 0.43
N ALA A 20 -9.39 -0.05 -0.71
CA ALA A 20 -8.21 -0.63 -1.34
C ALA A 20 -6.94 -0.01 -0.77
N VAL A 21 -5.95 -0.85 -0.47
CA VAL A 21 -4.64 -0.41 0.04
C VAL A 21 -3.52 -1.08 -0.75
N TYR A 22 -2.40 -0.39 -0.87
CA TYR A 22 -1.20 -0.92 -1.50
C TYR A 22 -0.31 -1.60 -0.48
N THR A 23 0.31 -2.72 -0.88
CA THR A 23 1.39 -3.34 -0.12
C THR A 23 2.51 -3.71 -1.08
N MET A 24 3.68 -4.05 -0.53
CA MET A 24 4.80 -4.50 -1.37
C MET A 24 4.47 -5.82 -2.09
N GLU A 25 3.48 -6.55 -1.62
CA GLU A 25 3.06 -7.83 -2.22
C GLU A 25 1.82 -7.71 -3.10
N GLY A 26 1.22 -6.53 -3.20
CA GLY A 26 0.07 -6.32 -4.05
C GLY A 26 -0.96 -5.40 -3.45
N ARG A 27 -2.08 -5.25 -4.16
CA ARG A 27 -3.20 -4.43 -3.73
C ARG A 27 -4.25 -5.31 -3.07
N PHE A 28 -4.69 -4.92 -1.87
CA PHE A 28 -5.73 -5.63 -1.13
C PHE A 28 -6.96 -4.76 -0.92
N ASN A 29 -8.12 -5.41 -0.88
CA ASN A 29 -9.36 -4.75 -0.47
C ASN A 29 -9.65 -5.16 0.98
N LEU A 30 -9.53 -4.21 1.91
CA LEU A 30 -9.69 -4.48 3.34
C LEU A 30 -11.12 -4.80 3.76
N SER A 31 -12.10 -4.57 2.88
CA SER A 31 -13.48 -4.99 3.15
C SER A 31 -13.70 -6.49 2.98
N ASN A 32 -12.71 -7.20 2.43
CA ASN A 32 -12.80 -8.65 2.26
C ASN A 32 -12.82 -9.35 3.61
N SER A 33 -13.73 -10.30 3.79
CA SER A 33 -13.95 -10.99 5.07
C SER A 33 -12.74 -11.77 5.57
N ARG A 34 -11.77 -12.10 4.70
CA ARG A 34 -10.55 -12.79 5.11
C ARG A 34 -9.70 -11.97 6.07
N PHE A 35 -9.90 -10.64 6.13
CA PHE A 35 -9.17 -9.77 7.03
C PHE A 35 -9.84 -9.56 8.39
N LYS A 36 -11.01 -10.16 8.59
CA LYS A 36 -11.80 -9.96 9.80
C LYS A 36 -11.04 -10.25 11.09
N ARG A 37 -10.12 -11.21 11.06
CA ARG A 37 -9.32 -11.58 12.23
C ARG A 37 -7.83 -11.53 11.94
N ASP A 38 -7.43 -10.73 10.96
CA ASP A 38 -6.01 -10.56 10.62
C ASP A 38 -5.43 -9.43 11.47
N PHE A 39 -4.71 -9.78 12.52
CA PHE A 39 -4.18 -8.83 13.50
C PHE A 39 -2.78 -8.35 13.14
N THR A 40 -2.39 -8.44 11.88
CA THR A 40 -1.12 -7.91 11.39
C THR A 40 -1.30 -6.51 10.81
N PRO A 41 -0.22 -5.69 10.69
CA PRO A 41 -0.30 -4.40 9.98
C PRO A 41 -0.72 -4.59 8.53
N ILE A 42 -1.17 -3.51 7.89
CA ILE A 42 -1.49 -3.55 6.46
C ILE A 42 -0.29 -4.05 5.67
N ASP A 43 0.90 -3.52 5.98
CA ASP A 43 2.15 -3.94 5.36
C ASP A 43 3.23 -3.95 6.45
N ASP A 44 3.89 -5.10 6.65
CA ASP A 44 4.94 -5.25 7.66
C ASP A 44 6.15 -4.36 7.38
N GLU A 45 6.37 -4.00 6.13
CA GLU A 45 7.49 -3.17 5.70
C GLU A 45 7.18 -1.68 5.75
N CYS A 46 5.95 -1.30 6.11
CA CYS A 46 5.50 0.09 6.12
C CYS A 46 5.64 0.69 7.52
N ASP A 47 6.10 1.93 7.58
CA ASP A 47 6.28 2.68 8.82
C ASP A 47 5.25 3.80 9.02
N CYS A 48 4.14 3.79 8.25
CA CYS A 48 3.13 4.83 8.37
C CYS A 48 2.40 4.76 9.71
N TYR A 49 1.70 5.84 10.05
CA TYR A 49 0.92 5.91 11.28
C TYR A 49 -0.06 4.75 11.38
N THR A 50 -0.76 4.43 10.29
CA THR A 50 -1.76 3.38 10.27
C THR A 50 -1.15 2.01 10.55
N CYS A 51 -0.03 1.67 9.89
CA CYS A 51 0.63 0.38 10.08
C CYS A 51 1.25 0.22 11.46
N THR A 52 1.69 1.32 12.09
CA THR A 52 2.31 1.26 13.41
C THR A 52 1.29 1.21 14.55
N HIS A 53 0.04 1.60 14.31
CA HIS A 53 -0.96 1.72 15.38
C HIS A 53 -2.19 0.83 15.19
N TYR A 54 -2.44 0.34 13.98
CA TYR A 54 -3.67 -0.39 13.67
C TYR A 54 -3.38 -1.67 12.89
N THR A 55 -4.35 -2.60 12.93
CA THR A 55 -4.26 -3.88 12.24
C THR A 55 -5.21 -3.94 11.04
N ARG A 56 -5.02 -4.94 10.19
CA ARG A 56 -5.96 -5.21 9.10
C ARG A 56 -7.36 -5.50 9.62
N ALA A 57 -7.46 -6.21 10.76
CA ALA A 57 -8.74 -6.51 11.38
C ALA A 57 -9.48 -5.23 11.78
N TYR A 58 -8.76 -4.27 12.38
CA TYR A 58 -9.35 -2.99 12.74
C TYR A 58 -9.81 -2.22 11.51
N MET A 59 -8.98 -2.16 10.47
CA MET A 59 -9.32 -1.49 9.23
C MET A 59 -10.53 -2.13 8.54
N HIS A 60 -10.59 -3.47 8.54
CA HIS A 60 -11.75 -4.18 8.04
C HIS A 60 -13.02 -3.77 8.79
N HIS A 61 -12.94 -3.74 10.11
CA HIS A 61 -14.07 -3.37 10.96
C HIS A 61 -14.59 -1.95 10.66
N VAL A 62 -13.70 -0.96 10.60
CA VAL A 62 -14.12 0.43 10.37
C VAL A 62 -14.62 0.66 8.95
N PHE A 63 -14.10 -0.05 7.96
CA PHE A 63 -14.64 0.01 6.60
C PHE A 63 -16.03 -0.63 6.52
N ARG A 64 -16.24 -1.75 7.18
CA ARG A 64 -17.56 -2.40 7.21
C ARG A 64 -18.56 -1.57 7.98
N GLY A 65 -18.14 -0.85 9.00
CA GLY A 65 -18.99 0.08 9.75
C GLY A 65 -19.19 1.42 9.06
N LYS A 66 -18.55 1.65 7.92
CA LYS A 66 -18.64 2.90 7.15
C LYS A 66 -18.20 4.13 7.98
N GLU A 67 -17.22 3.93 8.84
CA GLU A 67 -16.66 5.03 9.64
C GLU A 67 -15.78 5.92 8.78
N ILE A 68 -15.88 7.24 8.98
CA ILE A 68 -15.10 8.22 8.20
C ILE A 68 -13.59 8.00 8.39
N ILE A 69 -13.18 7.60 9.60
CA ILE A 69 -11.76 7.39 9.92
C ILE A 69 -11.12 6.32 9.04
N SER A 70 -11.91 5.38 8.50
CA SER A 70 -11.39 4.33 7.64
C SER A 70 -10.69 4.90 6.40
N ALA A 71 -11.34 5.83 5.72
CA ALA A 71 -10.76 6.47 4.53
C ALA A 71 -9.51 7.29 4.90
N THR A 72 -9.53 7.98 6.04
CA THR A 72 -8.38 8.76 6.51
C THR A 72 -7.18 7.86 6.76
N LEU A 73 -7.35 6.78 7.51
CA LEU A 73 -6.26 5.86 7.84
C LEU A 73 -5.72 5.15 6.59
N ALA A 74 -6.60 4.74 5.69
CA ALA A 74 -6.17 4.10 4.44
C ALA A 74 -5.44 5.09 3.54
N THR A 75 -5.87 6.34 3.49
CA THR A 75 -5.18 7.39 2.73
C THR A 75 -3.77 7.63 3.27
N ILE A 76 -3.62 7.72 4.59
CA ILE A 76 -2.30 7.87 5.22
C ILE A 76 -1.37 6.75 4.77
N HIS A 77 -1.84 5.51 4.82
CA HIS A 77 -1.06 4.36 4.41
C HIS A 77 -0.69 4.42 2.93
N ASN A 78 -1.66 4.66 2.06
CA ASN A 78 -1.43 4.64 0.62
C ASN A 78 -0.50 5.76 0.17
N GLU A 79 -0.66 6.96 0.72
CA GLU A 79 0.23 8.08 0.41
C GLU A 79 1.66 7.80 0.88
N ARG A 80 1.82 7.27 2.09
CA ARG A 80 3.14 6.91 2.60
C ARG A 80 3.78 5.81 1.76
N PHE A 81 2.98 4.84 1.32
CA PHE A 81 3.47 3.76 0.47
C PHE A 81 4.06 4.30 -0.83
N ILE A 82 3.33 5.20 -1.51
CA ILE A 82 3.77 5.76 -2.79
C ILE A 82 5.03 6.62 -2.59
N VAL A 83 5.05 7.49 -1.59
CA VAL A 83 6.21 8.34 -1.32
C VAL A 83 7.44 7.50 -1.02
N ARG A 84 7.29 6.49 -0.19
CA ARG A 84 8.38 5.61 0.19
C ARG A 84 8.89 4.80 -1.01
N LEU A 85 7.98 4.31 -1.85
CA LEU A 85 8.35 3.57 -3.06
C LEU A 85 9.19 4.44 -4.00
N VAL A 86 8.76 5.70 -4.22
CA VAL A 86 9.49 6.63 -5.08
C VAL A 86 10.87 6.95 -4.49
N ASP A 87 10.95 7.13 -3.16
CA ASP A 87 12.23 7.36 -2.49
C ASP A 87 13.17 6.16 -2.65
N GLN A 88 12.64 4.94 -2.56
CA GLN A 88 13.43 3.72 -2.77
C GLN A 88 13.90 3.61 -4.21
N MET A 89 13.05 3.99 -5.17
CA MET A 89 13.45 4.03 -6.59
C MET A 89 14.59 5.02 -6.82
N ARG A 90 14.49 6.21 -6.22
CA ARG A 90 15.54 7.22 -6.33
C ARG A 90 16.85 6.72 -5.77
N GLN A 91 16.81 6.11 -4.58
CA GLN A 91 18.02 5.56 -3.95
C GLN A 91 18.63 4.45 -4.80
N ALA A 92 17.80 3.59 -5.37
CA ALA A 92 18.25 2.51 -6.25
C ALA A 92 18.93 3.06 -7.51
N LEU A 93 18.45 4.16 -8.07
CA LEU A 93 19.12 4.81 -9.20
C LEU A 93 20.48 5.36 -8.80
N LEU A 94 20.57 6.00 -7.62
CA LEU A 94 21.84 6.52 -7.12
C LEU A 94 22.86 5.41 -6.84
N ASP A 95 22.40 4.26 -6.37
CA ASP A 95 23.22 3.09 -6.07
C ASP A 95 23.52 2.22 -7.30
N GLY A 96 22.90 2.51 -8.43
CA GLY A 96 23.11 1.78 -9.68
C GLY A 96 22.43 0.43 -9.77
N ASN A 97 21.44 0.13 -8.90
CA ASN A 97 20.75 -1.16 -8.87
C ASN A 97 19.23 -1.05 -9.14
N PHE A 98 18.80 0.00 -9.87
CA PHE A 98 17.38 0.22 -10.13
C PHE A 98 16.73 -0.93 -10.89
N ALA A 99 17.42 -1.50 -11.88
CA ALA A 99 16.86 -2.61 -12.66
C ALA A 99 16.53 -3.82 -11.79
N ASP A 100 17.40 -4.14 -10.83
CA ASP A 100 17.19 -5.24 -9.90
C ASP A 100 16.03 -4.94 -8.94
N MET A 101 15.95 -3.73 -8.41
CA MET A 101 14.85 -3.30 -7.56
C MET A 101 13.52 -3.35 -8.29
N LYS A 102 13.49 -2.89 -9.54
CA LYS A 102 12.29 -2.90 -10.38
C LYS A 102 11.80 -4.33 -10.61
N ALA A 103 12.71 -5.23 -10.98
CA ALA A 103 12.36 -6.62 -11.23
C ALA A 103 11.81 -7.29 -9.96
N ASP A 104 12.44 -7.08 -8.81
CA ASP A 104 12.00 -7.64 -7.54
C ASP A 104 10.61 -7.13 -7.16
N PHE A 105 10.40 -5.81 -7.22
CA PHE A 105 9.11 -5.22 -6.86
C PHE A 105 7.98 -5.71 -7.77
N LEU A 106 8.18 -5.67 -9.08
CA LEU A 106 7.15 -6.07 -10.01
C LEU A 106 6.83 -7.57 -9.89
N GLY A 107 7.84 -8.41 -9.63
CA GLY A 107 7.62 -9.83 -9.40
C GLY A 107 6.75 -10.08 -8.17
N ARG A 108 7.04 -9.41 -7.06
CA ARG A 108 6.26 -9.55 -5.83
C ARG A 108 4.85 -8.98 -5.99
N TYR A 109 4.75 -7.78 -6.54
CA TYR A 109 3.50 -7.04 -6.62
C TYR A 109 2.50 -7.72 -7.56
N THR A 110 2.91 -8.03 -8.79
CA THR A 110 2.00 -8.60 -9.79
C THR A 110 1.56 -10.00 -9.42
N HIS A 111 2.45 -10.81 -8.85
CA HIS A 111 2.11 -12.17 -8.44
C HIS A 111 1.01 -12.16 -7.37
N ARG A 112 1.19 -11.34 -6.33
CA ARG A 112 0.24 -11.28 -5.21
C ARG A 112 -1.06 -10.57 -5.57
N SER A 113 -1.02 -9.55 -6.43
CA SER A 113 -2.24 -8.84 -6.78
C SER A 113 -3.23 -9.73 -7.53
N GLY A 114 -2.73 -10.71 -8.29
CA GLY A 114 -3.60 -11.70 -8.93
C GLY A 114 -4.33 -12.59 -7.93
N GLN A 115 -3.74 -12.84 -6.76
CA GLN A 115 -4.35 -13.62 -5.69
C GLN A 115 -5.23 -12.78 -4.77
N ALA A 116 -4.99 -11.48 -4.69
CA ALA A 116 -5.66 -10.59 -3.75
C ALA A 116 -7.02 -10.09 -4.22
N ARG A 117 -7.40 -10.38 -5.45
CA ARG A 117 -8.66 -9.90 -6.02
C ARG A 117 -9.89 -10.70 -5.61
N ASP A 118 -9.71 -11.77 -4.92
CA ASP A 118 -10.81 -12.64 -4.49
C ASP A 118 -11.64 -12.04 -3.34
#